data_7cc4f3718d7006d3dae1759f9e8b28fa
#
_entry.id   7cc4f3718d7006d3dae1759f9e8b28fa
#
_cell.length_a   1.000
_cell.length_b   1.000
_cell.length_c   1.000
_cell.angle_alpha   90.00
_cell.angle_beta   90.00
_cell.angle_gamma   90.00
#
_symmetry.space_group_name_H-M   'P 1'
#
loop_
_entity.id
_entity.type
_entity.pdbx_description
1 polymer ?
#
loop_
_entity_poly.entity_id
_entity_poly.type
_entity_poly.pdbx_seq_one_letter_code
_entity_poly.pdbx_strand_id
1 'polypeptide(L)'
;VSSFPIATGVYYKQDYSSGVDISKYKNIPVPTSYMAIRSKFDFVGGYEEDKKGGLLHVADHHVSPGKKQWTWGNGDFGVAWDRNLTDEDGPYIELMTGVYTDNQPDFTWLQPYEEKSWVQYFMPYAEVGYVKNATKDLILNVVVQGNNTKLILYATGKQPKVRVLVKDVSGKILFDNTVNVSPAEPFCVEFPSNGVLAENMITDIYGQDGKLLLTYKADKEEIKPLPNPAEAAKDPKEIASIEQLFLTGLHLEQYRHATYNPMDYYEEALSRELGDVRCNNAMGLLWMRKGEFAKAEAHFRTAIKTLTQRNPNPYDGEPYFNLGWSCRMQGKIDEAYDAFYKAAWNAAWQDASYFEIARIETIRGEYEKALESVEKSLTRNWHHHKARQLKCSLLRKMKYNEKAVAFADASLEIDSFNMGCRYERYLASGENSDLEKLKELMRDWSHGYIEYALDLVAGGLY
;
A
#
# COMPACT_ATOMS: atom_id res chain seq x y z
N VAL A 1 -5.77 -17.28 15.56
CA VAL A 1 -4.80 -16.18 15.42
C VAL A 1 -4.18 -15.96 16.78
N SER A 2 -2.93 -16.34 16.93
CA SER A 2 -2.17 -16.10 18.14
C SER A 2 -1.75 -14.62 18.23
N SER A 3 -1.60 -14.12 19.44
CA SER A 3 -1.00 -12.80 19.66
C SER A 3 0.52 -12.94 19.56
N PHE A 4 1.16 -12.23 18.62
CA PHE A 4 2.61 -12.20 18.57
C PHE A 4 3.18 -11.71 19.93
N PRO A 5 4.19 -12.36 20.50
CA PRO A 5 5.05 -13.36 19.87
C PRO A 5 4.67 -14.83 20.11
N ILE A 6 3.58 -15.12 20.81
CA ILE A 6 3.23 -16.49 21.20
C ILE A 6 2.34 -17.15 20.17
N ALA A 7 2.87 -18.13 19.45
CA ALA A 7 2.08 -18.99 18.57
C ALA A 7 1.35 -20.09 19.37
N THR A 8 0.10 -20.36 18.98
CA THR A 8 -0.74 -21.43 19.53
C THR A 8 -1.40 -22.20 18.40
N GLY A 9 -1.54 -23.51 18.53
CA GLY A 9 -2.13 -24.39 17.52
C GLY A 9 -1.14 -24.97 16.53
N VAL A 10 -1.65 -25.66 15.51
CA VAL A 10 -0.82 -26.32 14.48
C VAL A 10 -0.64 -25.39 13.28
N TYR A 11 0.62 -25.23 12.85
CA TYR A 11 0.97 -24.39 11.72
C TYR A 11 2.08 -25.07 10.90
N TYR A 12 1.87 -25.26 9.60
CA TYR A 12 2.77 -26.04 8.72
C TYR A 12 3.14 -27.42 9.31
N LYS A 13 2.17 -28.14 9.87
CA LYS A 13 2.32 -29.44 10.54
C LYS A 13 3.18 -29.38 11.84
N GLN A 14 3.62 -28.20 12.27
CA GLN A 14 4.28 -27.99 13.54
C GLN A 14 3.25 -27.62 14.59
N ASP A 15 3.26 -28.32 15.72
CA ASP A 15 2.36 -28.08 16.85
C ASP A 15 2.96 -27.03 17.82
N TYR A 16 2.31 -25.88 17.90
CA TYR A 16 2.63 -24.79 18.84
C TYR A 16 1.57 -24.66 19.95
N SER A 17 0.68 -25.65 20.14
CA SER A 17 -0.45 -25.57 21.07
C SER A 17 -0.07 -25.30 22.52
N SER A 18 1.14 -25.62 22.91
CA SER A 18 1.69 -25.33 24.24
C SER A 18 2.02 -23.83 24.47
N GLY A 19 1.93 -23.01 23.46
CA GLY A 19 2.40 -21.63 23.50
C GLY A 19 3.89 -21.49 23.27
N VAL A 20 4.31 -21.17 22.05
CA VAL A 20 5.74 -21.09 21.67
C VAL A 20 6.05 -19.67 21.21
N ASP A 21 7.11 -19.08 21.76
CA ASP A 21 7.60 -17.75 21.36
C ASP A 21 8.29 -17.82 19.98
N ILE A 22 7.58 -17.43 18.93
CA ILE A 22 8.06 -17.39 17.53
C ILE A 22 8.82 -16.11 17.18
N SER A 23 9.04 -15.20 18.12
CA SER A 23 10.01 -14.12 17.94
C SER A 23 11.45 -14.64 17.97
N LYS A 24 11.65 -15.86 18.46
CA LYS A 24 12.95 -16.53 18.55
C LYS A 24 13.12 -17.48 17.37
N TYR A 25 14.06 -17.20 16.47
CA TYR A 25 14.35 -18.06 15.30
C TYR A 25 14.54 -19.53 15.68
N LYS A 26 15.23 -19.81 16.80
CA LYS A 26 15.45 -21.19 17.30
C LYS A 26 14.17 -21.99 17.56
N ASN A 27 13.04 -21.35 17.69
CA ASN A 27 11.74 -21.96 17.95
C ASN A 27 10.93 -22.21 16.68
N ILE A 28 11.49 -21.91 15.50
CA ILE A 28 10.80 -22.04 14.19
C ILE A 28 11.52 -23.11 13.36
N PRO A 29 11.12 -24.39 13.44
CA PRO A 29 11.83 -25.49 12.76
C PRO A 29 11.50 -25.63 11.27
N VAL A 30 10.42 -25.02 10.80
CA VAL A 30 9.88 -25.16 9.42
C VAL A 30 9.66 -23.81 8.75
N PRO A 31 9.62 -23.75 7.41
CA PRO A 31 9.28 -22.52 6.69
C PRO A 31 8.00 -21.93 7.22
N THR A 32 8.05 -20.69 7.67
CA THR A 32 6.92 -20.09 8.39
C THR A 32 6.80 -18.62 8.08
N SER A 33 5.58 -18.20 7.75
CA SER A 33 5.23 -16.79 7.66
C SER A 33 4.27 -16.39 8.79
N TYR A 34 4.50 -15.22 9.35
CA TYR A 34 3.67 -14.67 10.40
C TYR A 34 3.29 -13.22 10.08
N MET A 35 1.99 -12.91 10.13
CA MET A 35 1.45 -11.59 9.84
C MET A 35 0.95 -10.91 11.11
N ALA A 36 1.47 -9.74 11.45
CA ALA A 36 1.01 -8.91 12.55
C ALA A 36 -0.05 -7.89 12.06
N ILE A 37 -1.17 -8.36 11.54
CA ILE A 37 -2.20 -7.55 10.85
C ILE A 37 -2.94 -6.54 11.75
N ARG A 38 -2.79 -6.62 13.06
CA ARG A 38 -3.46 -5.74 14.04
C ARG A 38 -2.50 -5.10 15.02
N SER A 39 -1.24 -4.90 14.60
CA SER A 39 -0.27 -4.18 15.42
C SER A 39 -0.71 -2.73 15.62
N LYS A 40 -0.65 -2.26 16.87
CA LYS A 40 -0.89 -0.86 17.25
C LYS A 40 0.41 -0.04 17.28
N PHE A 41 1.52 -0.67 16.98
CA PHE A 41 2.84 -0.06 17.02
C PHE A 41 3.29 0.37 15.62
N ASP A 42 4.07 1.42 15.57
CA ASP A 42 4.63 1.96 14.33
C ASP A 42 5.91 1.26 13.88
N PHE A 43 6.35 0.20 14.56
CA PHE A 43 7.64 -0.44 14.29
C PHE A 43 7.55 -1.95 14.07
N VAL A 44 8.55 -2.47 13.40
CA VAL A 44 8.93 -3.89 13.37
C VAL A 44 10.45 -3.98 13.24
N GLY A 45 11.06 -5.02 13.78
CA GLY A 45 12.51 -5.16 13.67
C GLY A 45 13.02 -6.48 14.19
N GLY A 46 14.32 -6.71 14.00
CA GLY A 46 15.07 -7.84 14.49
C GLY A 46 16.27 -7.42 15.35
N TYR A 47 16.69 -8.28 16.25
CA TYR A 47 17.85 -8.08 17.12
C TYR A 47 18.73 -9.32 17.13
N GLU A 48 20.01 -9.15 16.91
CA GLU A 48 21.04 -10.18 16.98
C GLU A 48 21.72 -10.13 18.36
N GLU A 49 21.52 -11.18 19.16
CA GLU A 49 21.99 -11.22 20.57
C GLU A 49 23.51 -11.24 20.66
N ASP A 50 24.20 -11.94 19.78
CA ASP A 50 25.66 -12.09 19.74
C ASP A 50 26.35 -10.78 19.33
N LYS A 51 25.75 -10.04 18.37
CA LYS A 51 26.25 -8.74 17.90
C LYS A 51 25.74 -7.58 18.74
N LYS A 52 24.79 -7.82 19.63
CA LYS A 52 24.10 -6.81 20.45
C LYS A 52 23.56 -5.64 19.59
N GLY A 53 23.13 -5.93 18.40
CA GLY A 53 22.67 -4.96 17.41
C GLY A 53 21.39 -5.40 16.75
N GLY A 54 20.70 -4.47 16.14
CA GLY A 54 19.47 -4.75 15.40
C GLY A 54 19.13 -3.69 14.38
N LEU A 55 18.12 -3.99 13.60
CA LEU A 55 17.53 -3.08 12.62
C LEU A 55 16.04 -2.94 12.91
N LEU A 56 15.56 -1.69 12.95
CA LEU A 56 14.15 -1.34 13.03
C LEU A 56 13.67 -0.67 11.75
N HIS A 57 12.45 -0.99 11.38
CA HIS A 57 11.63 -0.22 10.48
C HIS A 57 10.56 0.52 11.30
N VAL A 58 10.37 1.81 11.04
CA VAL A 58 9.32 2.63 11.66
C VAL A 58 8.50 3.32 10.57
N ALA A 59 7.18 3.18 10.64
CA ALA A 59 6.21 3.88 9.81
C ALA A 59 4.86 3.96 10.54
N ASP A 60 4.07 4.99 10.29
CA ASP A 60 2.72 5.12 10.83
C ASP A 60 1.86 3.90 10.45
N HIS A 61 1.45 3.12 11.45
CA HIS A 61 0.67 1.89 11.23
C HIS A 61 -0.73 2.13 10.67
N HIS A 62 -1.26 3.36 10.72
CA HIS A 62 -2.53 3.71 10.09
C HIS A 62 -2.41 3.81 8.57
N VAL A 63 -1.22 4.14 8.07
CA VAL A 63 -0.93 4.26 6.63
C VAL A 63 -0.20 3.03 6.11
N SER A 64 0.75 2.50 6.89
CA SER A 64 1.58 1.34 6.57
C SER A 64 1.43 0.24 7.65
N PRO A 65 0.28 -0.44 7.70
CA PRO A 65 -0.02 -1.44 8.73
C PRO A 65 0.68 -2.77 8.51
N GLY A 66 1.20 -3.03 7.32
CA GLY A 66 1.80 -4.31 6.95
C GLY A 66 3.06 -4.61 7.75
N LYS A 67 3.04 -5.71 8.49
CA LYS A 67 4.19 -6.27 9.23
C LYS A 67 4.15 -7.77 9.10
N LYS A 68 5.18 -8.34 8.49
CA LYS A 68 5.29 -9.77 8.26
C LYS A 68 6.71 -10.24 8.57
N GLN A 69 6.80 -11.38 9.23
CA GLN A 69 8.01 -12.15 9.40
C GLN A 69 7.96 -13.39 8.53
N TRP A 70 9.05 -13.70 7.84
CA TRP A 70 9.25 -14.94 7.11
C TRP A 70 10.60 -15.53 7.45
N THR A 71 10.68 -16.85 7.52
CA THR A 71 11.94 -17.60 7.62
C THR A 71 11.77 -18.98 7.00
N TRP A 72 12.85 -19.54 6.49
CA TRP A 72 12.93 -20.95 6.07
C TRP A 72 12.94 -21.93 7.23
N GLY A 73 13.08 -21.43 8.45
CA GLY A 73 13.18 -22.23 9.67
C GLY A 73 14.59 -22.73 9.97
N ASN A 74 14.77 -23.29 11.15
CA ASN A 74 16.07 -23.77 11.65
C ASN A 74 16.28 -25.29 11.48
N GLY A 75 15.39 -26.00 10.80
CA GLY A 75 15.59 -27.38 10.41
C GLY A 75 16.54 -27.51 9.20
N ASP A 76 16.88 -28.75 8.81
CA ASP A 76 17.86 -29.03 7.75
C ASP A 76 17.53 -28.32 6.42
N PHE A 77 16.26 -28.25 6.07
CA PHE A 77 15.80 -27.54 4.87
C PHE A 77 16.08 -26.02 4.96
N GLY A 78 15.79 -25.40 6.10
CA GLY A 78 16.04 -23.98 6.33
C GLY A 78 17.53 -23.66 6.34
N VAL A 79 18.34 -24.46 7.01
CA VAL A 79 19.81 -24.33 7.03
C VAL A 79 20.41 -24.46 5.63
N ALA A 80 19.86 -25.32 4.78
CA ALA A 80 20.29 -25.42 3.38
C ALA A 80 19.99 -24.14 2.59
N TRP A 81 18.85 -23.48 2.84
CA TRP A 81 18.51 -22.19 2.26
C TRP A 81 19.35 -21.04 2.80
N ASP A 82 19.61 -21.02 4.12
CA ASP A 82 20.45 -19.99 4.75
C ASP A 82 21.83 -19.93 4.08
N ARG A 83 22.45 -21.06 3.78
CA ARG A 83 23.74 -21.13 3.07
C ARG A 83 23.72 -20.47 1.69
N ASN A 84 22.57 -20.50 0.99
CA ASN A 84 22.42 -19.89 -0.32
C ASN A 84 22.06 -18.39 -0.26
N LEU A 85 21.50 -17.92 0.84
CA LEU A 85 20.93 -16.58 0.96
C LEU A 85 21.83 -15.62 1.78
N THR A 86 22.56 -16.15 2.76
CA THR A 86 23.34 -15.34 3.70
C THR A 86 24.84 -15.71 3.71
N ASP A 87 25.27 -16.59 2.81
CA ASP A 87 26.60 -17.17 2.82
C ASP A 87 26.92 -17.80 4.19
N GLU A 88 27.80 -17.21 4.99
CA GLU A 88 28.16 -17.66 6.33
C GLU A 88 27.65 -16.73 7.44
N ASP A 89 26.81 -15.74 7.12
CA ASP A 89 26.35 -14.72 8.08
C ASP A 89 25.22 -15.19 9.01
N GLY A 90 24.76 -16.43 8.87
CA GLY A 90 23.79 -17.06 9.79
C GLY A 90 22.36 -17.15 9.26
N PRO A 91 21.38 -17.26 10.14
CA PRO A 91 19.99 -17.50 9.75
C PRO A 91 19.39 -16.40 8.89
N TYR A 92 18.62 -16.79 7.88
CA TYR A 92 17.88 -15.86 7.02
C TYR A 92 16.48 -15.59 7.58
N ILE A 93 16.20 -14.32 7.87
CA ILE A 93 14.89 -13.84 8.30
C ILE A 93 14.49 -12.64 7.46
N GLU A 94 13.30 -12.68 6.90
CA GLU A 94 12.70 -11.54 6.21
C GLU A 94 11.74 -10.80 7.13
N LEU A 95 11.95 -9.49 7.30
CA LEU A 95 11.00 -8.61 7.93
C LEU A 95 10.41 -7.70 6.84
N MET A 96 9.16 -7.96 6.50
CA MET A 96 8.46 -7.26 5.44
C MET A 96 7.49 -6.24 6.02
N THR A 97 7.45 -5.07 5.40
CA THR A 97 6.62 -3.94 5.80
C THR A 97 5.93 -3.33 4.58
N GLY A 98 4.89 -2.57 4.79
CA GLY A 98 4.23 -1.89 3.68
C GLY A 98 2.83 -1.40 3.99
N VAL A 99 2.22 -0.77 3.00
CA VAL A 99 0.88 -0.19 3.06
C VAL A 99 -0.21 -1.27 3.13
N TYR A 100 0.08 -2.46 2.63
CA TYR A 100 -0.86 -3.57 2.58
C TYR A 100 -0.51 -4.66 3.59
N THR A 101 -1.54 -5.37 4.08
CA THR A 101 -1.40 -6.46 5.05
C THR A 101 -1.55 -7.84 4.43
N ASP A 102 -1.78 -7.88 3.12
CA ASP A 102 -2.07 -9.12 2.41
C ASP A 102 -0.85 -10.04 2.37
N ASN A 103 -1.12 -11.34 2.49
CA ASN A 103 -0.12 -12.39 2.30
C ASN A 103 -0.44 -13.15 1.03
N GLN A 104 0.57 -13.65 0.34
CA GLN A 104 0.37 -14.47 -0.85
C GLN A 104 -0.54 -15.68 -0.56
N PRO A 105 -1.51 -15.95 -1.41
CA PRO A 105 -1.82 -15.36 -2.73
C PRO A 105 -2.70 -14.11 -2.69
N ASP A 106 -3.03 -13.58 -1.52
CA ASP A 106 -3.85 -12.38 -1.36
C ASP A 106 -3.10 -11.14 -1.82
N PHE A 107 -3.81 -10.17 -2.30
CA PHE A 107 -3.25 -8.87 -2.64
C PHE A 107 -4.34 -7.79 -2.65
N THR A 108 -3.92 -6.55 -2.47
CA THR A 108 -4.77 -5.37 -2.55
C THR A 108 -4.51 -4.64 -3.85
N TRP A 109 -5.56 -4.09 -4.44
CA TRP A 109 -5.49 -3.35 -5.69
C TRP A 109 -5.26 -1.86 -5.45
N LEU A 110 -4.40 -1.25 -6.27
CA LEU A 110 -4.47 0.17 -6.57
C LEU A 110 -5.38 0.34 -7.79
N GLN A 111 -6.39 1.19 -7.66
CA GLN A 111 -7.23 1.54 -8.80
C GLN A 111 -6.45 2.40 -9.80
N PRO A 112 -6.88 2.46 -11.07
CA PRO A 112 -6.28 3.38 -12.02
C PRO A 112 -6.24 4.81 -11.45
N TYR A 113 -5.07 5.45 -11.52
CA TYR A 113 -4.79 6.79 -10.97
C TYR A 113 -4.87 6.92 -9.43
N GLU A 114 -5.11 5.83 -8.71
CA GLU A 114 -4.97 5.83 -7.26
C GLU A 114 -3.50 5.87 -6.87
N GLU A 115 -3.17 6.72 -5.89
CA GLU A 115 -1.83 6.88 -5.34
C GLU A 115 -1.87 6.70 -3.83
N LYS A 116 -0.82 6.08 -3.29
CA LYS A 116 -0.57 6.03 -1.85
C LYS A 116 0.86 6.47 -1.59
N SER A 117 1.01 7.45 -0.70
CA SER A 117 2.30 7.99 -0.27
C SER A 117 2.48 7.77 1.23
N TRP A 118 3.66 7.35 1.63
CA TRP A 118 4.00 7.20 3.05
C TRP A 118 5.50 7.39 3.26
N VAL A 119 5.86 7.61 4.52
CA VAL A 119 7.26 7.72 4.94
C VAL A 119 7.60 6.55 5.85
N GLN A 120 8.77 5.97 5.63
CA GLN A 120 9.30 4.90 6.46
C GLN A 120 10.77 5.17 6.80
N TYR A 121 11.19 4.72 7.97
CA TYR A 121 12.54 4.89 8.48
C TYR A 121 13.14 3.54 8.77
N PHE A 122 14.38 3.32 8.32
CA PHE A 122 15.19 2.17 8.68
C PHE A 122 16.30 2.63 9.64
N MET A 123 16.35 2.06 10.82
CA MET A 123 17.21 2.55 11.90
C MET A 123 18.01 1.41 12.51
N PRO A 124 19.35 1.38 12.33
CA PRO A 124 20.20 0.50 13.12
C PRO A 124 20.22 0.97 14.58
N TYR A 125 20.31 0.01 15.51
CA TYR A 125 20.43 0.28 16.94
C TYR A 125 21.30 -0.77 17.65
N ALA A 126 21.83 -0.42 18.81
CA ALA A 126 22.67 -1.30 19.58
C ALA A 126 22.32 -1.28 21.08
N GLU A 127 22.65 -2.36 21.79
CA GLU A 127 22.57 -2.50 23.24
C GLU A 127 21.17 -2.41 23.87
N VAL A 128 20.11 -2.31 23.06
CA VAL A 128 18.73 -2.18 23.57
C VAL A 128 18.06 -3.52 23.85
N GLY A 129 18.45 -4.56 23.11
CA GLY A 129 17.75 -5.85 23.15
C GLY A 129 16.41 -5.80 22.42
N TYR A 130 15.40 -6.51 22.93
CA TYR A 130 14.08 -6.62 22.30
C TYR A 130 13.24 -5.37 22.50
N VAL A 131 13.04 -4.62 21.46
CA VAL A 131 12.32 -3.35 21.46
C VAL A 131 10.84 -3.55 21.82
N LYS A 132 10.33 -2.71 22.70
CA LYS A 132 8.93 -2.71 23.13
C LYS A 132 8.11 -1.63 22.45
N ASN A 133 8.70 -0.48 22.16
CA ASN A 133 8.13 0.56 21.32
C ASN A 133 9.23 1.43 20.72
N ALA A 134 8.96 2.02 19.54
CA ALA A 134 9.89 2.90 18.88
C ALA A 134 9.18 3.99 18.07
N THR A 135 9.83 5.14 17.96
CA THR A 135 9.57 6.20 17.00
C THR A 135 10.81 6.40 16.13
N LYS A 136 10.77 7.29 15.16
CA LYS A 136 11.97 7.62 14.36
C LYS A 136 13.12 8.20 15.19
N ASP A 137 12.83 8.71 16.38
CA ASP A 137 13.81 9.40 17.23
C ASP A 137 14.23 8.59 18.46
N LEU A 138 13.36 7.70 18.96
CA LEU A 138 13.55 6.98 20.21
C LEU A 138 13.20 5.49 20.10
N ILE A 139 13.96 4.65 20.79
CA ILE A 139 13.78 3.21 20.87
C ILE A 139 13.77 2.81 22.35
N LEU A 140 12.74 2.09 22.79
CA LEU A 140 12.51 1.74 24.18
C LEU A 140 12.45 0.22 24.37
N ASN A 141 13.17 -0.27 25.37
CA ASN A 141 12.97 -1.59 25.93
C ASN A 141 12.68 -1.48 27.43
N VAL A 142 11.64 -2.19 27.88
CA VAL A 142 11.25 -2.29 29.30
C VAL A 142 10.97 -3.75 29.60
N VAL A 143 11.70 -4.31 30.57
CA VAL A 143 11.56 -5.70 30.97
C VAL A 143 11.38 -5.80 32.47
N VAL A 144 10.30 -6.41 32.92
CA VAL A 144 10.07 -6.73 34.33
C VAL A 144 10.60 -8.14 34.62
N GLN A 145 11.54 -8.26 35.54
CA GLN A 145 12.15 -9.53 35.95
C GLN A 145 12.02 -9.69 37.48
N GLY A 146 11.08 -10.49 37.89
CA GLY A 146 10.76 -10.63 39.33
C GLY A 146 10.32 -9.28 39.92
N ASN A 147 11.07 -8.81 40.92
CA ASN A 147 10.77 -7.53 41.59
C ASN A 147 11.58 -6.34 41.05
N ASN A 148 12.30 -6.52 39.92
CA ASN A 148 13.07 -5.45 39.27
C ASN A 148 12.57 -5.19 37.86
N THR A 149 12.69 -3.95 37.45
CA THR A 149 12.45 -3.49 36.08
C THR A 149 13.73 -2.95 35.48
N LYS A 150 14.10 -3.45 34.31
CA LYS A 150 15.21 -2.89 33.52
C LYS A 150 14.60 -2.07 32.38
N LEU A 151 15.03 -0.82 32.26
CA LEU A 151 14.65 0.09 31.18
C LEU A 151 15.89 0.51 30.42
N ILE A 152 15.81 0.42 29.09
CA ILE A 152 16.83 0.91 28.18
C ILE A 152 16.14 1.85 27.18
N LEU A 153 16.68 3.07 27.07
CA LEU A 153 16.26 4.07 26.12
C LEU A 153 17.43 4.43 25.20
N TYR A 154 17.23 4.32 23.93
CA TYR A 154 18.18 4.67 22.88
C TYR A 154 17.58 5.79 22.02
N ALA A 155 18.41 6.69 21.50
CA ALA A 155 17.99 7.74 20.59
C ALA A 155 18.80 7.67 19.29
N THR A 156 18.15 7.95 18.16
CA THR A 156 18.80 8.00 16.84
C THR A 156 19.61 9.27 16.60
N GLY A 157 19.44 10.25 17.46
CA GLY A 157 20.18 11.52 17.51
C GLY A 157 20.36 12.00 18.94
N LYS A 158 21.00 13.15 19.13
CA LYS A 158 21.16 13.73 20.47
C LYS A 158 19.82 14.25 21.01
N GLN A 159 19.38 13.72 22.13
CA GLN A 159 18.14 14.09 22.83
C GLN A 159 18.50 14.59 24.25
N PRO A 160 18.63 15.91 24.44
CA PRO A 160 18.95 16.47 25.77
C PRO A 160 17.70 16.54 26.66
N LYS A 161 17.91 16.35 27.95
CA LYS A 161 16.89 16.54 29.01
C LYS A 161 15.57 15.82 28.75
N VAL A 162 15.67 14.56 28.32
CA VAL A 162 14.54 13.66 28.16
C VAL A 162 14.10 13.19 29.55
N ARG A 163 12.81 13.40 29.90
CA ARG A 163 12.25 12.85 31.13
C ARG A 163 11.69 11.46 30.89
N VAL A 164 12.17 10.50 31.67
CA VAL A 164 11.70 9.12 31.71
C VAL A 164 10.81 8.96 32.94
N LEU A 165 9.50 8.77 32.74
CA LEU A 165 8.51 8.59 33.79
C LEU A 165 7.92 7.18 33.68
N VAL A 166 8.04 6.39 34.73
CA VAL A 166 7.39 5.09 34.83
C VAL A 166 6.41 5.12 36.02
N LYS A 167 5.16 4.76 35.75
CA LYS A 167 4.07 4.72 36.73
C LYS A 167 3.25 3.44 36.58
N ASP A 168 2.55 3.08 37.62
CA ASP A 168 1.52 2.03 37.52
C ASP A 168 0.19 2.61 36.97
N VAL A 169 -0.79 1.73 36.69
CA VAL A 169 -2.11 2.12 36.18
C VAL A 169 -2.92 2.97 37.19
N SER A 170 -2.55 3.02 38.47
CA SER A 170 -3.15 3.88 39.48
C SER A 170 -2.53 5.29 39.48
N GLY A 171 -1.44 5.50 38.75
CA GLY A 171 -0.68 6.74 38.69
C GLY A 171 0.46 6.84 39.72
N LYS A 172 0.73 5.79 40.51
CA LYS A 172 1.86 5.75 41.44
C LYS A 172 3.17 5.70 40.66
N ILE A 173 4.08 6.63 40.94
CA ILE A 173 5.39 6.73 40.29
C ILE A 173 6.29 5.62 40.80
N LEU A 174 6.90 4.87 39.88
CA LEU A 174 7.90 3.84 40.13
C LEU A 174 9.29 4.36 39.79
N PHE A 175 9.43 5.20 38.79
CA PHE A 175 10.68 5.81 38.37
C PHE A 175 10.40 7.16 37.71
N ASP A 176 11.21 8.18 38.00
CA ASP A 176 11.16 9.49 37.36
C ASP A 176 12.56 10.09 37.33
N ASN A 177 13.09 10.33 36.15
CA ASN A 177 14.42 10.92 35.98
C ASN A 177 14.50 11.69 34.66
N THR A 178 15.39 12.70 34.62
CA THR A 178 15.69 13.47 33.42
C THR A 178 17.13 13.19 32.99
N VAL A 179 17.29 12.73 31.76
CA VAL A 179 18.56 12.22 31.22
C VAL A 179 18.86 12.80 29.84
N ASN A 180 20.12 12.74 29.45
CA ASN A 180 20.53 12.97 28.06
C ASN A 180 20.72 11.59 27.42
N VAL A 181 20.24 11.43 26.17
CA VAL A 181 20.35 10.18 25.41
C VAL A 181 20.87 10.49 24.02
N SER A 182 21.75 9.62 23.52
CA SER A 182 22.29 9.74 22.16
C SER A 182 22.62 8.33 21.61
N PRO A 183 22.93 8.20 20.31
CA PRO A 183 23.37 6.92 19.76
C PRO A 183 24.61 6.33 20.44
N ALA A 184 25.53 7.20 20.89
CA ALA A 184 26.75 6.78 21.57
C ALA A 184 26.56 6.52 23.08
N GLU A 185 25.49 7.06 23.66
CA GLU A 185 25.23 6.99 25.12
C GLU A 185 23.75 6.64 25.35
N PRO A 186 23.35 5.36 25.17
CA PRO A 186 22.04 4.87 25.56
C PRO A 186 21.84 4.99 27.08
N PHE A 187 20.64 5.32 27.50
CA PHE A 187 20.31 5.33 28.91
C PHE A 187 19.84 3.96 29.38
N CYS A 188 20.47 3.40 30.39
CA CYS A 188 20.11 2.12 31.00
C CYS A 188 19.94 2.30 32.51
N VAL A 189 18.82 1.80 33.05
CA VAL A 189 18.53 1.85 34.48
C VAL A 189 17.81 0.60 34.95
N GLU A 190 18.06 0.20 36.18
CA GLU A 190 17.30 -0.83 36.90
C GLU A 190 16.68 -0.20 38.16
N PHE A 191 15.40 -0.52 38.39
CA PHE A 191 14.66 -0.02 39.56
C PHE A 191 13.64 -1.06 40.05
N PRO A 192 13.19 -1.01 41.31
CA PRO A 192 12.20 -1.93 41.83
C PRO A 192 10.85 -1.81 41.14
N SER A 193 10.29 -2.95 40.69
CA SER A 193 8.91 -2.99 40.16
C SER A 193 7.84 -2.90 41.26
N ASN A 194 8.23 -3.13 42.51
CA ASN A 194 7.35 -3.16 43.69
C ASN A 194 6.12 -4.09 43.50
N GLY A 195 6.32 -5.22 42.80
CA GLY A 195 5.24 -6.17 42.49
C GLY A 195 4.29 -5.76 41.38
N VAL A 196 4.55 -4.66 40.69
CA VAL A 196 3.75 -4.24 39.53
C VAL A 196 4.11 -5.09 38.32
N LEU A 197 3.10 -5.71 37.72
CA LEU A 197 3.24 -6.52 36.51
C LEU A 197 3.44 -5.61 35.28
N ALA A 198 4.09 -6.11 34.22
CA ALA A 198 4.38 -5.36 33.01
C ALA A 198 3.10 -4.74 32.37
N GLU A 199 1.99 -5.47 32.32
CA GLU A 199 0.71 -5.01 31.80
C GLU A 199 0.05 -3.87 32.61
N ASN A 200 0.50 -3.66 33.83
CA ASN A 200 0.04 -2.61 34.73
C ASN A 200 1.04 -1.44 34.82
N MET A 201 2.13 -1.49 34.06
CA MET A 201 3.17 -0.47 34.04
C MET A 201 3.04 0.40 32.77
N ILE A 202 3.12 1.71 32.96
CA ILE A 202 3.10 2.71 31.87
C ILE A 202 4.44 3.44 31.88
N THR A 203 5.12 3.46 30.77
CA THR A 203 6.35 4.21 30.56
C THR A 203 6.09 5.34 29.59
N ASP A 204 6.26 6.57 30.05
CA ASP A 204 6.10 7.79 29.26
C ASP A 204 7.46 8.50 29.13
N ILE A 205 7.81 8.88 27.91
CA ILE A 205 9.05 9.59 27.58
C ILE A 205 8.69 10.98 27.06
N TYR A 206 9.17 12.02 27.75
CA TYR A 206 8.89 13.42 27.39
C TYR A 206 10.18 14.12 26.93
N GLY A 207 10.03 14.97 25.93
CA GLY A 207 11.08 15.87 25.46
C GLY A 207 11.34 17.03 26.44
N GLN A 208 12.38 17.79 26.17
CA GLN A 208 12.74 18.99 26.97
C GLN A 208 11.60 20.02 27.00
N ASP A 209 10.77 20.07 25.97
CA ASP A 209 9.60 20.95 25.85
C ASP A 209 8.35 20.42 26.56
N GLY A 210 8.48 19.27 27.25
CA GLY A 210 7.37 18.59 27.92
C GLY A 210 6.42 17.83 26.99
N LYS A 211 6.71 17.76 25.69
CA LYS A 211 5.93 16.96 24.73
C LYS A 211 6.17 15.48 24.95
N LEU A 212 5.09 14.69 24.96
CA LEU A 212 5.19 13.23 24.97
C LEU A 212 5.77 12.75 23.62
N LEU A 213 6.94 12.10 23.68
CA LEU A 213 7.66 11.57 22.52
C LEU A 213 7.37 10.11 22.27
N LEU A 214 7.20 9.31 23.33
CA LEU A 214 6.94 7.91 23.25
C LEU A 214 6.23 7.43 24.52
N THR A 215 5.27 6.53 24.40
CA THR A 215 4.63 5.84 25.50
C THR A 215 4.61 4.33 25.26
N TYR A 216 4.71 3.56 26.33
CA TYR A 216 4.58 2.10 26.25
C TYR A 216 3.82 1.55 27.44
N LYS A 217 2.91 0.65 27.15
CA LYS A 217 2.24 -0.23 28.09
C LYS A 217 2.15 -1.62 27.45
N ALA A 218 2.54 -2.66 28.18
CA ALA A 218 2.40 -4.02 27.66
C ALA A 218 0.93 -4.37 27.45
N ASP A 219 0.62 -5.00 26.32
CA ASP A 219 -0.73 -5.54 26.08
C ASP A 219 -0.96 -6.75 27.01
N LYS A 220 -2.20 -6.93 27.41
CA LYS A 220 -2.62 -8.14 28.12
C LYS A 220 -2.68 -9.29 27.10
N GLU A 221 -2.06 -10.40 27.42
CA GLU A 221 -2.10 -11.58 26.57
C GLU A 221 -3.54 -12.10 26.45
N GLU A 222 -4.06 -12.14 25.23
CA GLU A 222 -5.34 -12.75 24.91
C GLU A 222 -5.13 -13.94 23.97
N ILE A 223 -5.44 -15.14 24.42
CA ILE A 223 -5.50 -16.33 23.57
C ILE A 223 -6.87 -16.33 22.89
N LYS A 224 -6.88 -16.10 21.58
CA LYS A 224 -8.13 -16.16 20.78
C LYS A 224 -8.26 -17.53 20.11
N PRO A 225 -9.51 -18.02 19.91
CA PRO A 225 -9.71 -19.26 19.19
C PRO A 225 -9.15 -19.15 17.75
N LEU A 226 -8.60 -20.25 17.26
CA LEU A 226 -8.14 -20.33 15.88
C LEU A 226 -9.32 -20.18 14.92
N PRO A 227 -9.21 -19.42 13.85
CA PRO A 227 -10.23 -19.37 12.81
C PRO A 227 -10.32 -20.72 12.10
N ASN A 228 -11.48 -21.03 11.55
CA ASN A 228 -11.62 -22.18 10.67
C ASN A 228 -10.70 -22.03 9.46
N PRO A 229 -10.12 -23.13 8.95
CA PRO A 229 -9.35 -23.09 7.73
C PRO A 229 -10.22 -22.60 6.55
N ALA A 230 -9.58 -21.93 5.59
CA ALA A 230 -10.25 -21.53 4.36
C ALA A 230 -10.71 -22.78 3.59
N GLU A 231 -11.94 -22.74 3.05
CA GLU A 231 -12.48 -23.78 2.19
C GLU A 231 -12.34 -23.38 0.72
N ALA A 232 -12.19 -24.39 -0.16
CA ALA A 232 -12.20 -24.16 -1.59
C ALA A 232 -13.55 -23.59 -2.06
N ALA A 233 -13.52 -22.78 -3.14
CA ALA A 233 -14.75 -22.27 -3.73
C ALA A 233 -15.66 -23.43 -4.17
N LYS A 234 -16.97 -23.32 -3.86
CA LYS A 234 -17.99 -24.28 -4.29
C LYS A 234 -18.25 -24.16 -5.80
N ASP A 235 -18.78 -25.22 -6.39
CA ASP A 235 -19.29 -25.15 -7.77
C ASP A 235 -20.31 -23.99 -7.89
N PRO A 236 -20.27 -23.16 -8.95
CA PRO A 236 -21.20 -22.05 -9.12
C PRO A 236 -22.67 -22.41 -8.92
N LYS A 237 -23.10 -23.58 -9.39
CA LYS A 237 -24.48 -24.05 -9.27
C LYS A 237 -24.91 -24.40 -7.84
N GLU A 238 -23.93 -24.72 -6.98
CA GLU A 238 -24.18 -25.02 -5.56
C GLU A 238 -24.31 -23.76 -4.70
N ILE A 239 -23.93 -22.60 -5.22
CA ILE A 239 -24.03 -21.33 -4.52
C ILE A 239 -25.44 -20.78 -4.64
N ALA A 240 -26.10 -20.57 -3.50
CA ALA A 240 -27.53 -20.25 -3.49
C ALA A 240 -27.85 -18.80 -3.95
N SER A 241 -27.05 -17.82 -3.60
CA SER A 241 -27.35 -16.40 -3.85
C SER A 241 -26.44 -15.78 -4.93
N ILE A 242 -27.00 -14.84 -5.69
CA ILE A 242 -26.26 -14.04 -6.68
C ILE A 242 -25.16 -13.21 -6.02
N GLU A 243 -25.45 -12.68 -4.82
CA GLU A 243 -24.45 -11.96 -4.00
C GLU A 243 -23.21 -12.83 -3.75
N GLN A 244 -23.41 -14.07 -3.32
CA GLN A 244 -22.30 -14.98 -3.04
C GLN A 244 -21.57 -15.40 -4.30
N LEU A 245 -22.27 -15.57 -5.43
CA LEU A 245 -21.67 -15.83 -6.74
C LEU A 245 -20.75 -14.67 -7.16
N PHE A 246 -21.25 -13.43 -7.07
CA PHE A 246 -20.46 -12.24 -7.36
C PHE A 246 -19.20 -12.15 -6.48
N LEU A 247 -19.36 -12.28 -5.15
CA LEU A 247 -18.25 -12.20 -4.20
C LEU A 247 -17.21 -13.31 -4.41
N THR A 248 -17.67 -14.52 -4.74
CA THR A 248 -16.76 -15.64 -5.06
C THR A 248 -16.01 -15.38 -6.36
N GLY A 249 -16.70 -14.95 -7.40
CA GLY A 249 -16.05 -14.59 -8.68
C GLY A 249 -15.03 -13.46 -8.50
N LEU A 250 -15.37 -12.40 -7.78
CA LEU A 250 -14.48 -11.28 -7.47
C LEU A 250 -13.24 -11.75 -6.69
N HIS A 251 -13.42 -12.59 -5.68
CA HIS A 251 -12.34 -13.16 -4.91
C HIS A 251 -11.38 -13.97 -5.79
N LEU A 252 -11.90 -14.87 -6.63
CA LEU A 252 -11.09 -15.67 -7.56
C LEU A 252 -10.36 -14.79 -8.58
N GLU A 253 -10.98 -13.72 -9.05
CA GLU A 253 -10.37 -12.74 -9.95
C GLU A 253 -9.21 -12.00 -9.27
N GLN A 254 -9.41 -11.54 -8.04
CA GLN A 254 -8.41 -10.87 -7.23
C GLN A 254 -7.21 -11.78 -6.94
N TYR A 255 -7.46 -13.03 -6.61
CA TYR A 255 -6.42 -14.04 -6.37
C TYR A 255 -5.75 -14.55 -7.64
N ARG A 256 -6.30 -14.27 -8.83
CA ARG A 256 -5.87 -14.87 -10.10
C ARG A 256 -5.76 -16.38 -9.98
N HIS A 257 -6.80 -17.00 -9.45
CA HIS A 257 -6.80 -18.43 -9.13
C HIS A 257 -6.51 -19.26 -10.38
N ALA A 258 -5.56 -20.20 -10.28
CA ALA A 258 -5.09 -20.97 -11.44
C ALA A 258 -6.11 -22.01 -11.95
N THR A 259 -7.00 -22.49 -11.08
CA THR A 259 -7.91 -23.60 -11.38
C THR A 259 -9.36 -23.14 -11.55
N TYR A 260 -9.83 -22.19 -10.72
CA TYR A 260 -11.19 -21.68 -10.78
C TYR A 260 -11.26 -20.42 -11.63
N ASN A 261 -12.19 -20.41 -12.60
CA ASN A 261 -12.37 -19.26 -13.48
C ASN A 261 -13.47 -18.33 -12.92
N PRO A 262 -13.19 -17.06 -12.64
CA PRO A 262 -14.20 -16.12 -12.14
C PRO A 262 -15.41 -15.96 -13.09
N MET A 263 -15.22 -16.10 -14.41
CA MET A 263 -16.31 -16.01 -15.39
C MET A 263 -17.44 -16.98 -15.11
N ASP A 264 -17.13 -18.22 -14.70
CA ASP A 264 -18.13 -19.27 -14.47
C ASP A 264 -19.13 -18.86 -13.37
N TYR A 265 -18.67 -18.10 -12.38
CA TYR A 265 -19.51 -17.59 -11.29
C TYR A 265 -20.37 -16.40 -11.74
N TYR A 266 -19.79 -15.49 -12.52
CA TYR A 266 -20.55 -14.36 -13.08
C TYR A 266 -21.58 -14.83 -14.10
N GLU A 267 -21.27 -15.82 -14.95
CA GLU A 267 -22.21 -16.42 -15.91
C GLU A 267 -23.37 -17.10 -15.20
N GLU A 268 -23.10 -17.87 -14.14
CA GLU A 268 -24.15 -18.48 -13.33
C GLU A 268 -25.04 -17.41 -12.68
N ALA A 269 -24.45 -16.34 -12.13
CA ALA A 269 -25.22 -15.22 -11.59
C ALA A 269 -26.12 -14.55 -12.64
N LEU A 270 -25.57 -14.29 -13.83
CA LEU A 270 -26.30 -13.67 -14.95
C LEU A 270 -27.34 -14.62 -15.58
N SER A 271 -27.18 -15.95 -15.47
CA SER A 271 -28.21 -16.92 -15.88
C SER A 271 -29.46 -16.82 -15.01
N ARG A 272 -29.31 -16.42 -13.75
CA ARG A 272 -30.42 -16.26 -12.79
C ARG A 272 -30.99 -14.84 -12.81
N GLU A 273 -30.12 -13.83 -12.95
CA GLU A 273 -30.52 -12.40 -13.05
C GLU A 273 -29.69 -11.70 -14.13
N LEU A 274 -30.20 -11.69 -15.34
CA LEU A 274 -29.55 -11.12 -16.52
C LEU A 274 -29.11 -9.66 -16.33
N GLY A 275 -29.85 -8.91 -15.50
CA GLY A 275 -29.61 -7.49 -15.25
C GLY A 275 -28.72 -7.20 -14.03
N ASP A 276 -28.10 -8.19 -13.37
CA ASP A 276 -27.22 -7.88 -12.23
C ASP A 276 -26.08 -6.97 -12.67
N VAL A 277 -26.01 -5.78 -12.02
CA VAL A 277 -25.11 -4.69 -12.41
C VAL A 277 -23.67 -5.07 -12.22
N ARG A 278 -23.34 -5.68 -11.09
CA ARG A 278 -21.96 -5.99 -10.69
C ARG A 278 -21.37 -7.10 -11.54
N CYS A 279 -22.16 -8.16 -11.76
CA CYS A 279 -21.74 -9.28 -12.62
C CYS A 279 -21.59 -8.84 -14.07
N ASN A 280 -22.50 -7.99 -14.60
CA ASN A 280 -22.31 -7.42 -15.93
C ASN A 280 -21.06 -6.54 -16.02
N ASN A 281 -20.83 -5.66 -15.03
CA ASN A 281 -19.64 -4.83 -15.03
C ASN A 281 -18.34 -5.68 -14.96
N ALA A 282 -18.31 -6.69 -14.11
CA ALA A 282 -17.17 -7.61 -14.00
C ALA A 282 -16.93 -8.40 -15.29
N MET A 283 -17.98 -8.94 -15.91
CA MET A 283 -17.87 -9.63 -17.21
C MET A 283 -17.37 -8.68 -18.30
N GLY A 284 -17.89 -7.46 -18.33
CA GLY A 284 -17.41 -6.43 -19.27
C GLY A 284 -15.92 -6.17 -19.13
N LEU A 285 -15.41 -6.02 -17.89
CA LEU A 285 -13.99 -5.84 -17.61
C LEU A 285 -13.14 -7.04 -18.05
N LEU A 286 -13.61 -8.27 -17.83
CA LEU A 286 -12.92 -9.47 -18.29
C LEU A 286 -12.84 -9.55 -19.82
N TRP A 287 -13.91 -9.16 -20.54
CA TRP A 287 -13.90 -9.08 -21.99
C TRP A 287 -12.99 -7.95 -22.50
N MET A 288 -12.95 -6.79 -21.84
CA MET A 288 -12.02 -5.71 -22.18
C MET A 288 -10.54 -6.18 -22.09
N ARG A 289 -10.18 -6.91 -21.05
CA ARG A 289 -8.82 -7.48 -20.90
C ARG A 289 -8.45 -8.45 -22.01
N LYS A 290 -9.44 -9.10 -22.60
CA LYS A 290 -9.26 -10.00 -23.77
C LYS A 290 -9.29 -9.26 -25.12
N GLY A 291 -9.47 -7.94 -25.13
CA GLY A 291 -9.61 -7.13 -26.35
C GLY A 291 -10.98 -7.28 -27.05
N GLU A 292 -11.94 -7.94 -26.42
CA GLU A 292 -13.29 -8.19 -26.96
C GLU A 292 -14.24 -7.03 -26.64
N PHE A 293 -13.90 -5.82 -27.13
CA PHE A 293 -14.56 -4.59 -26.75
C PHE A 293 -16.06 -4.55 -27.06
N ALA A 294 -16.51 -5.18 -28.15
CA ALA A 294 -17.93 -5.24 -28.48
C ALA A 294 -18.74 -6.09 -27.49
N LYS A 295 -18.15 -7.19 -26.98
CA LYS A 295 -18.76 -8.01 -25.91
C LYS A 295 -18.79 -7.23 -24.60
N ALA A 296 -17.69 -6.56 -24.27
CA ALA A 296 -17.61 -5.70 -23.09
C ALA A 296 -18.67 -4.61 -23.09
N GLU A 297 -18.84 -3.92 -24.21
CA GLU A 297 -19.86 -2.87 -24.39
C GLU A 297 -21.27 -3.39 -24.11
N ALA A 298 -21.62 -4.59 -24.61
CA ALA A 298 -22.95 -5.17 -24.39
C ALA A 298 -23.24 -5.37 -22.89
N HIS A 299 -22.25 -5.83 -22.14
CA HIS A 299 -22.36 -5.99 -20.68
C HIS A 299 -22.49 -4.65 -19.96
N PHE A 300 -21.65 -3.66 -20.27
CA PHE A 300 -21.73 -2.34 -19.65
C PHE A 300 -23.07 -1.65 -19.94
N ARG A 301 -23.60 -1.74 -21.17
CA ARG A 301 -24.92 -1.21 -21.51
C ARG A 301 -26.04 -1.90 -20.73
N THR A 302 -25.93 -3.20 -20.49
CA THR A 302 -26.88 -3.94 -19.66
C THR A 302 -26.83 -3.47 -18.19
N ALA A 303 -25.63 -3.32 -17.64
CA ALA A 303 -25.43 -2.77 -16.29
C ALA A 303 -26.04 -1.37 -16.15
N ILE A 304 -25.75 -0.48 -17.10
CA ILE A 304 -26.27 0.90 -17.12
C ILE A 304 -27.80 0.90 -17.25
N LYS A 305 -28.37 0.07 -18.10
CA LYS A 305 -29.83 -0.06 -18.25
C LYS A 305 -30.51 -0.39 -16.91
N THR A 306 -29.94 -1.31 -16.15
CA THR A 306 -30.47 -1.68 -14.83
C THR A 306 -30.27 -0.55 -13.83
N LEU A 307 -29.07 0.06 -13.77
CA LEU A 307 -28.78 1.18 -12.88
C LEU A 307 -29.71 2.36 -13.07
N THR A 308 -30.08 2.65 -14.32
CA THR A 308 -30.89 3.83 -14.68
C THR A 308 -32.39 3.56 -14.71
N GLN A 309 -32.83 2.33 -14.46
CA GLN A 309 -34.22 1.95 -14.56
C GLN A 309 -35.17 2.80 -13.69
N ARG A 310 -34.69 3.21 -12.51
CA ARG A 310 -35.47 4.02 -11.56
C ARG A 310 -34.85 5.38 -11.25
N ASN A 311 -33.56 5.55 -11.56
CA ASN A 311 -32.84 6.79 -11.32
C ASN A 311 -31.91 7.07 -12.53
N PRO A 312 -32.19 8.12 -13.34
CA PRO A 312 -31.35 8.45 -14.49
C PRO A 312 -29.92 8.92 -14.10
N ASN A 313 -29.71 9.22 -12.81
CA ASN A 313 -28.44 9.66 -12.26
C ASN A 313 -27.99 8.72 -11.15
N PRO A 314 -27.55 7.49 -11.47
CA PRO A 314 -27.11 6.55 -10.46
C PRO A 314 -25.86 7.05 -9.74
N TYR A 315 -25.67 6.59 -8.50
CA TYR A 315 -24.49 6.93 -7.70
C TYR A 315 -23.20 6.35 -8.30
N ASP A 316 -23.26 5.14 -8.89
CA ASP A 316 -22.10 4.46 -9.45
C ASP A 316 -21.82 4.90 -10.88
N GLY A 317 -20.63 5.45 -11.10
CA GLY A 317 -20.14 5.89 -12.41
C GLY A 317 -19.28 4.87 -13.15
N GLU A 318 -18.87 3.77 -12.50
CA GLU A 318 -17.94 2.80 -13.07
C GLU A 318 -18.39 2.20 -14.39
N PRO A 319 -19.62 1.70 -14.55
CA PRO A 319 -20.07 1.14 -15.81
C PRO A 319 -20.07 2.16 -16.98
N TYR A 320 -20.28 3.43 -16.68
CA TYR A 320 -20.17 4.49 -17.71
C TYR A 320 -18.73 4.74 -18.13
N PHE A 321 -17.79 4.76 -17.17
CA PHE A 321 -16.37 4.91 -17.49
C PHE A 321 -15.86 3.74 -18.34
N ASN A 322 -16.22 2.53 -17.96
CA ASN A 322 -15.87 1.31 -18.68
C ASN A 322 -16.52 1.25 -20.08
N LEU A 323 -17.76 1.73 -20.21
CA LEU A 323 -18.43 1.90 -21.51
C LEU A 323 -17.66 2.89 -22.38
N GLY A 324 -17.24 4.03 -21.81
CA GLY A 324 -16.43 5.03 -22.50
C GLY A 324 -15.18 4.43 -23.11
N TRP A 325 -14.45 3.63 -22.33
CA TRP A 325 -13.25 2.93 -22.80
C TRP A 325 -13.57 1.91 -23.90
N SER A 326 -14.59 1.08 -23.72
CA SER A 326 -14.95 0.08 -24.74
C SER A 326 -15.39 0.71 -26.06
N CYS A 327 -16.12 1.84 -26.00
CA CYS A 327 -16.50 2.61 -27.18
C CYS A 327 -15.28 3.26 -27.85
N ARG A 328 -14.39 3.85 -27.07
CA ARG A 328 -13.16 4.48 -27.59
C ARG A 328 -12.28 3.49 -28.34
N MET A 329 -12.08 2.29 -27.78
CA MET A 329 -11.29 1.24 -28.43
C MET A 329 -11.91 0.70 -29.72
N GLN A 330 -13.19 0.94 -29.94
CA GLN A 330 -13.91 0.62 -31.19
C GLN A 330 -14.02 1.81 -32.14
N GLY A 331 -13.42 2.97 -31.82
CA GLY A 331 -13.50 4.17 -32.62
C GLY A 331 -14.84 4.94 -32.50
N LYS A 332 -15.71 4.57 -31.55
CA LYS A 332 -17.00 5.24 -31.29
C LYS A 332 -16.76 6.45 -30.36
N ILE A 333 -16.06 7.46 -30.88
CA ILE A 333 -15.49 8.56 -30.08
C ILE A 333 -16.57 9.42 -29.42
N ASP A 334 -17.69 9.72 -30.12
CA ASP A 334 -18.76 10.56 -29.57
C ASP A 334 -19.50 9.84 -28.43
N GLU A 335 -19.79 8.55 -28.59
CA GLU A 335 -20.36 7.74 -27.51
C GLU A 335 -19.43 7.59 -26.31
N ALA A 336 -18.12 7.46 -26.55
CA ALA A 336 -17.11 7.43 -25.50
C ALA A 336 -17.09 8.76 -24.71
N TYR A 337 -17.14 9.88 -25.42
CA TYR A 337 -17.15 11.21 -24.82
C TYR A 337 -18.35 11.41 -23.89
N ASP A 338 -19.55 11.06 -24.37
CA ASP A 338 -20.78 11.14 -23.57
C ASP A 338 -20.73 10.23 -22.34
N ALA A 339 -20.20 9.03 -22.49
CA ALA A 339 -20.06 8.07 -21.40
C ALA A 339 -19.08 8.56 -20.33
N PHE A 340 -17.93 9.11 -20.71
CA PHE A 340 -16.98 9.71 -19.78
C PHE A 340 -17.56 10.91 -19.04
N TYR A 341 -18.30 11.78 -19.73
CA TYR A 341 -18.99 12.91 -19.08
C TYR A 341 -20.01 12.41 -18.05
N LYS A 342 -20.73 11.33 -18.36
CA LYS A 342 -21.68 10.76 -17.41
C LYS A 342 -20.97 10.12 -16.20
N ALA A 343 -19.86 9.43 -16.42
CA ALA A 343 -19.04 8.88 -15.36
C ALA A 343 -18.48 9.98 -14.41
N ALA A 344 -18.10 11.14 -14.96
CA ALA A 344 -17.59 12.27 -14.19
C ALA A 344 -18.61 12.89 -13.21
N TRP A 345 -19.89 12.50 -13.25
CA TRP A 345 -20.88 12.90 -12.24
C TRP A 345 -20.62 12.24 -10.89
N ASN A 346 -19.93 11.09 -10.88
CA ASN A 346 -19.46 10.42 -9.67
C ASN A 346 -18.04 10.91 -9.33
N ALA A 347 -17.85 11.36 -8.08
CA ALA A 347 -16.57 11.91 -7.64
C ALA A 347 -15.38 10.95 -7.78
N ALA A 348 -15.61 9.65 -7.61
CA ALA A 348 -14.58 8.61 -7.73
C ALA A 348 -14.01 8.47 -9.15
N TRP A 349 -14.79 8.89 -10.17
CA TRP A 349 -14.41 8.75 -11.58
C TRP A 349 -14.07 10.09 -12.25
N GLN A 350 -14.06 11.21 -11.51
CA GLN A 350 -13.87 12.53 -12.09
C GLN A 350 -12.49 12.72 -12.69
N ASP A 351 -11.42 12.36 -12.00
CA ASP A 351 -10.05 12.57 -12.50
C ASP A 351 -9.81 11.78 -13.79
N ALA A 352 -10.10 10.49 -13.77
CA ALA A 352 -9.93 9.60 -14.90
C ALA A 352 -10.81 10.00 -16.09
N SER A 353 -12.08 10.33 -15.83
CA SER A 353 -13.01 10.73 -16.89
C SER A 353 -12.63 12.07 -17.52
N TYR A 354 -12.31 13.09 -16.73
CA TYR A 354 -11.90 14.38 -17.29
C TYR A 354 -10.57 14.29 -18.05
N PHE A 355 -9.68 13.39 -17.66
CA PHE A 355 -8.47 13.13 -18.44
C PHE A 355 -8.79 12.53 -19.82
N GLU A 356 -9.69 11.54 -19.90
CA GLU A 356 -10.09 10.96 -21.17
C GLU A 356 -10.90 11.93 -22.05
N ILE A 357 -11.75 12.76 -21.43
CA ILE A 357 -12.43 13.86 -22.10
C ILE A 357 -11.41 14.83 -22.71
N ALA A 358 -10.42 15.26 -21.93
CA ALA A 358 -9.36 16.15 -22.39
C ALA A 358 -8.57 15.56 -23.59
N ARG A 359 -8.31 14.27 -23.59
CA ARG A 359 -7.68 13.57 -24.72
C ARG A 359 -8.55 13.63 -25.98
N ILE A 360 -9.85 13.39 -25.87
CA ILE A 360 -10.79 13.46 -27.00
C ILE A 360 -10.88 14.89 -27.52
N GLU A 361 -10.98 15.89 -26.65
CA GLU A 361 -10.99 17.30 -27.01
C GLU A 361 -9.69 17.73 -27.70
N THR A 362 -8.54 17.19 -27.22
CA THR A 362 -7.24 17.42 -27.88
C THR A 362 -7.20 16.85 -29.30
N ILE A 363 -7.73 15.63 -29.51
CA ILE A 363 -7.84 15.00 -30.83
C ILE A 363 -8.72 15.86 -31.77
N ARG A 364 -9.78 16.47 -31.23
CA ARG A 364 -10.68 17.37 -31.97
C ARG A 364 -10.07 18.75 -32.25
N GLY A 365 -8.90 19.07 -31.66
CA GLY A 365 -8.26 20.38 -31.76
C GLY A 365 -8.91 21.45 -30.87
N GLU A 366 -9.78 21.07 -29.95
CA GLU A 366 -10.50 21.95 -29.01
C GLU A 366 -9.61 22.23 -27.78
N TYR A 367 -8.43 22.83 -27.98
CA TYR A 367 -7.37 22.90 -26.96
C TYR A 367 -7.76 23.68 -25.71
N GLU A 368 -8.58 24.72 -25.82
CA GLU A 368 -9.07 25.49 -24.67
C GLU A 368 -9.96 24.63 -23.77
N LYS A 369 -10.89 23.87 -24.35
CA LYS A 369 -11.74 22.93 -23.60
C LYS A 369 -10.91 21.80 -22.98
N ALA A 370 -9.97 21.25 -23.76
CA ALA A 370 -9.07 20.21 -23.27
C ALA A 370 -8.25 20.70 -22.05
N LEU A 371 -7.81 21.97 -22.07
CA LEU A 371 -7.12 22.57 -20.94
C LEU A 371 -8.04 22.67 -19.70
N GLU A 372 -9.31 23.09 -19.87
CA GLU A 372 -10.28 23.10 -18.77
C GLU A 372 -10.55 21.69 -18.21
N SER A 373 -10.67 20.71 -19.09
CA SER A 373 -10.91 19.32 -18.67
C SER A 373 -9.72 18.73 -17.94
N VAL A 374 -8.50 18.94 -18.42
CA VAL A 374 -7.29 18.46 -17.72
C VAL A 374 -7.08 19.15 -16.37
N GLU A 375 -7.46 20.44 -16.23
CA GLU A 375 -7.45 21.15 -14.95
C GLU A 375 -8.42 20.53 -13.94
N LYS A 376 -9.62 20.12 -14.40
CA LYS A 376 -10.60 19.40 -13.56
C LYS A 376 -10.06 18.04 -13.09
N SER A 377 -9.36 17.31 -13.98
CA SER A 377 -8.67 16.07 -13.60
C SER A 377 -7.62 16.34 -12.52
N LEU A 378 -6.72 17.29 -12.73
CA LEU A 378 -5.66 17.65 -11.80
C LEU A 378 -6.16 18.22 -10.46
N THR A 379 -7.34 18.84 -10.44
CA THR A 379 -7.98 19.30 -9.19
C THR A 379 -8.37 18.12 -8.31
N ARG A 380 -8.67 16.97 -8.89
CA ARG A 380 -9.04 15.73 -8.17
C ARG A 380 -7.83 14.86 -7.85
N ASN A 381 -6.89 14.78 -8.78
CA ASN A 381 -5.67 14.02 -8.64
C ASN A 381 -4.47 14.85 -9.10
N TRP A 382 -3.87 15.58 -8.16
CA TRP A 382 -2.74 16.47 -8.42
C TRP A 382 -1.51 15.73 -8.96
N HIS A 383 -1.35 14.45 -8.58
CA HIS A 383 -0.25 13.58 -8.99
C HIS A 383 -0.52 12.79 -10.28
N HIS A 384 -1.56 13.11 -11.01
CA HIS A 384 -1.85 12.46 -12.30
C HIS A 384 -0.81 12.84 -13.37
N HIS A 385 0.32 12.14 -13.42
CA HIS A 385 1.49 12.47 -14.24
C HIS A 385 1.18 12.58 -15.73
N LYS A 386 0.31 11.71 -16.29
CA LYS A 386 -0.11 11.79 -17.69
C LYS A 386 -0.98 13.02 -17.98
N ALA A 387 -1.83 13.43 -17.03
CA ALA A 387 -2.59 14.67 -17.14
C ALA A 387 -1.69 15.91 -17.09
N ARG A 388 -0.63 15.86 -16.24
CA ARG A 388 0.38 16.92 -16.18
C ARG A 388 1.13 17.06 -17.50
N GLN A 389 1.53 15.95 -18.12
CA GLN A 389 2.14 15.96 -19.46
C GLN A 389 1.18 16.54 -20.51
N LEU A 390 -0.08 16.09 -20.55
CA LEU A 390 -1.08 16.60 -21.47
C LEU A 390 -1.27 18.11 -21.32
N LYS A 391 -1.31 18.62 -20.09
CA LYS A 391 -1.41 20.06 -19.82
C LYS A 391 -0.21 20.82 -20.38
N CYS A 392 1.02 20.32 -20.21
CA CYS A 392 2.22 20.92 -20.83
C CYS A 392 2.08 20.95 -22.36
N SER A 393 1.66 19.84 -22.96
CA SER A 393 1.46 19.74 -24.41
C SER A 393 0.42 20.74 -24.93
N LEU A 394 -0.72 20.88 -24.24
CA LEU A 394 -1.78 21.84 -24.59
C LEU A 394 -1.29 23.28 -24.51
N LEU A 395 -0.62 23.66 -23.43
CA LEU A 395 -0.05 25.00 -23.27
C LEU A 395 0.94 25.31 -24.40
N ARG A 396 1.82 24.36 -24.77
CA ARG A 396 2.74 24.53 -25.90
C ARG A 396 2.02 24.64 -27.24
N LYS A 397 1.02 23.78 -27.50
CA LYS A 397 0.20 23.84 -28.76
C LYS A 397 -0.52 25.18 -28.88
N MET A 398 -1.00 25.75 -27.79
CA MET A 398 -1.61 27.08 -27.72
C MET A 398 -0.58 28.23 -27.75
N LYS A 399 0.72 27.95 -27.91
CA LYS A 399 1.82 28.92 -27.93
C LYS A 399 2.09 29.63 -26.58
N TYR A 400 1.61 29.08 -25.47
CA TYR A 400 1.92 29.57 -24.13
C TYR A 400 3.20 28.92 -23.58
N ASN A 401 4.31 29.04 -24.33
CA ASN A 401 5.54 28.32 -24.05
C ASN A 401 6.12 28.59 -22.65
N GLU A 402 6.10 29.85 -22.17
CA GLU A 402 6.54 30.20 -20.82
C GLU A 402 5.73 29.47 -19.74
N LYS A 403 4.39 29.41 -19.92
CA LYS A 403 3.52 28.67 -18.99
C LYS A 403 3.76 27.16 -19.06
N ALA A 404 4.03 26.62 -20.24
CA ALA A 404 4.36 25.21 -20.41
C ALA A 404 5.66 24.86 -19.67
N VAL A 405 6.71 25.67 -19.82
CA VAL A 405 7.99 25.49 -19.11
C VAL A 405 7.77 25.58 -17.59
N ALA A 406 7.11 26.63 -17.10
CA ALA A 406 6.88 26.81 -15.66
C ALA A 406 6.06 25.64 -15.05
N PHE A 407 5.06 25.12 -15.77
CA PHE A 407 4.27 24.00 -15.30
C PHE A 407 5.05 22.68 -15.37
N ALA A 408 5.91 22.51 -16.37
CA ALA A 408 6.84 21.38 -16.45
C ALA A 408 7.83 21.39 -15.28
N ASP A 409 8.42 22.55 -14.95
CA ASP A 409 9.31 22.71 -13.80
C ASP A 409 8.62 22.29 -12.49
N ALA A 410 7.43 22.83 -12.22
CA ALA A 410 6.65 22.45 -11.06
C ALA A 410 6.26 20.94 -11.06
N SER A 411 6.12 20.32 -12.22
CA SER A 411 5.85 18.88 -12.32
C SER A 411 7.09 18.04 -12.03
N LEU A 412 8.28 18.52 -12.43
CA LEU A 412 9.56 17.86 -12.19
C LEU A 412 10.05 18.01 -10.75
N GLU A 413 9.57 19.01 -10.01
CA GLU A 413 9.75 19.11 -8.55
C GLU A 413 8.98 18.01 -7.78
N ILE A 414 7.80 17.63 -8.30
CA ILE A 414 7.00 16.53 -7.72
C ILE A 414 7.63 15.18 -8.07
N ASP A 415 7.95 14.97 -9.33
CA ASP A 415 8.57 13.75 -9.82
C ASP A 415 9.60 14.06 -10.93
N SER A 416 10.87 13.96 -10.57
CA SER A 416 11.99 14.19 -11.48
C SER A 416 12.05 13.19 -12.64
N PHE A 417 11.35 12.06 -12.54
CA PHE A 417 11.20 11.03 -13.57
C PHE A 417 9.93 11.18 -14.42
N ASN A 418 9.19 12.29 -14.30
CA ASN A 418 8.14 12.60 -15.26
C ASN A 418 8.73 12.99 -16.62
N MET A 419 9.13 11.97 -17.40
CA MET A 419 9.80 12.14 -18.68
C MET A 419 8.92 12.84 -19.72
N GLY A 420 7.60 12.67 -19.63
CA GLY A 420 6.65 13.36 -20.50
C GLY A 420 6.70 14.88 -20.30
N CYS A 421 6.66 15.37 -19.07
CA CYS A 421 6.82 16.78 -18.76
C CYS A 421 8.21 17.30 -19.15
N ARG A 422 9.26 16.51 -18.98
CA ARG A 422 10.62 16.88 -19.39
C ARG A 422 10.74 17.04 -20.89
N TYR A 423 10.15 16.14 -21.66
CA TYR A 423 10.11 16.25 -23.12
C TYR A 423 9.34 17.48 -23.59
N GLU A 424 8.18 17.74 -23.00
CA GLU A 424 7.37 18.93 -23.30
C GLU A 424 8.09 20.24 -22.93
N ARG A 425 8.87 20.23 -21.84
CA ARG A 425 9.74 21.36 -21.45
C ARG A 425 10.77 21.64 -22.53
N TYR A 426 11.46 20.61 -23.02
CA TYR A 426 12.39 20.73 -24.17
C TYR A 426 11.70 21.34 -25.39
N LEU A 427 10.53 20.81 -25.77
CA LEU A 427 9.80 21.30 -26.94
C LEU A 427 9.33 22.75 -26.79
N ALA A 428 9.06 23.21 -25.59
CA ALA A 428 8.60 24.56 -25.30
C ALA A 428 9.74 25.57 -25.16
N SER A 429 10.86 25.16 -24.54
CA SER A 429 12.05 26.03 -24.30
C SER A 429 13.02 26.06 -25.49
N GLY A 430 13.14 24.95 -26.21
CA GLY A 430 14.18 24.73 -27.22
C GLY A 430 15.58 24.47 -26.65
N GLU A 431 15.73 24.27 -25.34
CA GLU A 431 16.98 24.07 -24.66
C GLU A 431 17.49 22.63 -24.76
N ASN A 432 18.59 22.40 -25.44
CA ASN A 432 19.16 21.05 -25.62
C ASN A 432 19.55 20.35 -24.31
N SER A 433 19.84 21.10 -23.26
CA SER A 433 20.11 20.52 -21.91
C SER A 433 18.99 19.65 -21.38
N ASP A 434 17.74 19.98 -21.69
CA ASP A 434 16.58 19.17 -21.30
C ASP A 434 16.52 17.84 -22.06
N LEU A 435 16.85 17.86 -23.35
CA LEU A 435 16.93 16.66 -24.18
C LEU A 435 18.05 15.74 -23.72
N GLU A 436 19.21 16.30 -23.42
CA GLU A 436 20.36 15.52 -22.92
C GLU A 436 20.04 14.89 -21.55
N LYS A 437 19.37 15.63 -20.65
CA LYS A 437 18.95 15.07 -19.37
C LYS A 437 17.88 13.99 -19.52
N LEU A 438 16.95 14.14 -20.47
CA LEU A 438 15.97 13.10 -20.81
C LEU A 438 16.69 11.81 -21.26
N LYS A 439 17.63 11.89 -22.18
CA LYS A 439 18.41 10.75 -22.68
C LYS A 439 19.19 10.07 -21.57
N GLU A 440 19.87 10.85 -20.72
CA GLU A 440 20.62 10.34 -19.56
C GLU A 440 19.71 9.51 -18.64
N LEU A 441 18.53 10.02 -18.30
CA LEU A 441 17.59 9.36 -17.40
C LEU A 441 16.91 8.15 -18.04
N MET A 442 16.60 8.21 -19.33
CA MET A 442 16.00 7.10 -20.10
C MET A 442 16.97 5.95 -20.36
N ARG A 443 18.30 6.20 -20.28
CA ARG A 443 19.37 5.19 -20.44
C ARG A 443 19.20 4.35 -21.71
N ASP A 444 18.77 4.96 -22.82
CA ASP A 444 18.48 4.30 -24.10
C ASP A 444 17.49 3.13 -24.04
N TRP A 445 16.66 3.08 -22.98
CA TRP A 445 15.66 2.05 -22.83
C TRP A 445 14.46 2.32 -23.74
N SER A 446 14.36 1.56 -24.82
CA SER A 446 13.36 1.78 -25.89
C SER A 446 11.92 1.76 -25.42
N HIS A 447 11.56 0.90 -24.44
CA HIS A 447 10.20 0.84 -23.92
C HIS A 447 9.75 2.13 -23.26
N GLY A 448 10.66 2.86 -22.58
CA GLY A 448 10.34 4.17 -22.01
C GLY A 448 9.92 5.18 -23.08
N TYR A 449 10.65 5.23 -24.22
CA TYR A 449 10.28 6.12 -25.34
C TYR A 449 8.94 5.72 -25.97
N ILE A 450 8.67 4.40 -26.11
CA ILE A 450 7.41 3.90 -26.66
C ILE A 450 6.23 4.27 -25.75
N GLU A 451 6.36 4.16 -24.42
CA GLU A 451 5.31 4.54 -23.47
C GLU A 451 4.88 6.00 -23.64
N TYR A 452 5.86 6.93 -23.71
CA TYR A 452 5.55 8.34 -23.90
C TYR A 452 5.01 8.66 -25.29
N ALA A 453 5.49 7.95 -26.32
CA ALA A 453 4.96 8.08 -27.67
C ALA A 453 3.49 7.64 -27.73
N LEU A 454 3.13 6.54 -27.05
CA LEU A 454 1.74 6.06 -26.97
C LEU A 454 0.83 7.06 -26.24
N ASP A 455 1.33 7.71 -25.18
CA ASP A 455 0.57 8.74 -24.48
C ASP A 455 0.29 9.96 -25.38
N LEU A 456 1.26 10.39 -26.18
CA LEU A 456 1.09 11.46 -27.16
C LEU A 456 0.11 11.07 -28.27
N VAL A 457 0.26 9.87 -28.84
CA VAL A 457 -0.65 9.33 -29.87
C VAL A 457 -2.08 9.24 -29.35
N ALA A 458 -2.26 8.78 -28.10
CA ALA A 458 -3.57 8.70 -27.47
C ALA A 458 -4.27 10.07 -27.29
N GLY A 459 -3.51 11.16 -27.32
CA GLY A 459 -4.02 12.54 -27.35
C GLY A 459 -4.02 13.18 -28.75
N GLY A 460 -3.65 12.46 -29.81
CA GLY A 460 -3.52 13.02 -31.14
C GLY A 460 -2.38 14.06 -31.29
N LEU A 461 -1.34 13.92 -30.48
CA LEU A 461 -0.19 14.84 -30.37
C LEU A 461 1.07 14.25 -31.04
N TYR A 462 1.00 13.92 -32.30
CA TYR A 462 2.11 13.39 -33.10
C TYR A 462 2.58 14.38 -34.16
#